data_70581090265a21e77122c692276ce0b6
#
_entry.id   70581090265a21e77122c692276ce0b6
#
_cell.length_a   1.000
_cell.length_b   1.000
_cell.length_c   1.000
_cell.angle_alpha   90.00
_cell.angle_beta   90.00
_cell.angle_gamma   90.00
#
_symmetry.space_group_name_H-M   'P 1'
#
loop_
_entity.id
_entity.type
_entity.pdbx_description
1 polymer ?
#
loop_
_entity_poly.entity_id
_entity_poly.type
_entity_poly.pdbx_seq_one_letter_code
_entity_poly.pdbx_strand_id
1 'polypeptide(L)'
;MTAYFMNIYHVVIDESMIRNMMETNIDEATDLFSLRQVIYFIFLGLIPAYLVYKIPVKYDTFKIEQIRKVKYLLLLAMIMGVTVFIFFKQYSSFVREHKPLRYSTNPTYWIYSVGAYINATLTAGPVTIKPLGRDAKVVKDKNALPKVVILVVGEAARADHFSFNGYKRETTPQLMKEDILNFSNVYSCGTSTAVSVPCMFSYYNKSDFSYKKGRDTENVLDILQHTNDISILWKENNSDSKAVALRVPFKYYKNDFYNKACIEGECRDIGMLGDLDEYIKKQKGKDVLIVLHQMGNHGPAYYKRYTKAFEKFTPVCKTNQLEACTREEIRNAYDNAILYTDNFLAKTIQLLKGFDKTHQSAMIYMSDHGQSLGEKGIYLHGLPYFMAPQAQIHIPAFIWMNEHFKRTLDINKIDTSKKYSHDNLFHTLLGLFSVQTEVYNPELDIFNTQKD
;
A
#
# COMPACT_ATOMS: atom_id res chain seq x y z
N MET A 1 -7.72 22.65 -6.13
CA MET A 1 -7.88 21.19 -5.94
C MET A 1 -7.22 20.71 -4.64
N THR A 2 -5.95 21.00 -4.37
CA THR A 2 -5.28 20.57 -3.11
C THR A 2 -6.02 21.00 -1.84
N ALA A 3 -6.55 22.24 -1.78
CA ALA A 3 -7.35 22.71 -0.65
C ALA A 3 -8.61 21.85 -0.39
N TYR A 4 -9.23 21.32 -1.43
CA TYR A 4 -10.37 20.40 -1.30
C TYR A 4 -9.95 19.13 -0.55
N PHE A 5 -8.92 18.42 -1.04
CA PHE A 5 -8.47 17.18 -0.41
C PHE A 5 -7.95 17.39 1.00
N MET A 6 -7.20 18.46 1.23
CA MET A 6 -6.70 18.79 2.57
C MET A 6 -7.84 19.12 3.56
N ASN A 7 -8.89 19.81 3.11
CA ASN A 7 -10.01 20.20 4.00
C ASN A 7 -11.01 19.06 4.22
N ILE A 8 -11.25 18.22 3.22
CA ILE A 8 -12.28 17.18 3.29
C ILE A 8 -11.74 15.86 3.82
N TYR A 9 -10.56 15.43 3.35
CA TYR A 9 -9.97 14.16 3.74
C TYR A 9 -8.85 14.28 4.77
N HIS A 10 -8.45 15.52 5.11
CA HIS A 10 -7.34 15.83 6.03
C HIS A 10 -6.02 15.15 5.63
N VAL A 11 -5.81 14.96 4.34
CA VAL A 11 -4.57 14.40 3.80
C VAL A 11 -3.49 15.46 3.68
N VAL A 12 -2.25 15.03 3.71
CA VAL A 12 -1.07 15.86 3.41
C VAL A 12 -0.67 15.63 1.96
N ILE A 13 -0.48 16.72 1.19
CA ILE A 13 -0.02 16.63 -0.20
C ILE A 13 1.51 16.76 -0.22
N ASP A 14 2.18 15.68 0.17
CA ASP A 14 3.63 15.58 0.13
C ASP A 14 4.14 14.92 -1.19
N GLU A 15 5.45 14.71 -1.33
CA GLU A 15 6.03 14.09 -2.53
C GLU A 15 5.50 12.68 -2.76
N SER A 16 5.25 11.92 -1.69
CA SER A 16 4.71 10.56 -1.81
C SER A 16 3.25 10.56 -2.26
N MET A 17 2.44 11.53 -1.81
CA MET A 17 1.07 11.73 -2.27
C MET A 17 1.04 12.18 -3.75
N ILE A 18 1.93 13.09 -4.17
CA ILE A 18 2.05 13.47 -5.59
C ILE A 18 2.38 12.25 -6.44
N ARG A 19 3.32 11.41 -6.00
CA ARG A 19 3.65 10.15 -6.67
C ARG A 19 2.44 9.22 -6.75
N ASN A 20 1.75 9.01 -5.66
CA ASN A 20 0.55 8.18 -5.62
C ASN A 20 -0.51 8.69 -6.61
N MET A 21 -0.73 10.00 -6.68
CA MET A 21 -1.63 10.62 -7.65
C MET A 21 -1.18 10.38 -9.11
N MET A 22 0.11 10.44 -9.39
CA MET A 22 0.66 10.22 -10.75
C MET A 22 0.63 8.75 -11.16
N GLU A 23 0.65 7.83 -10.21
CA GLU A 23 0.60 6.38 -10.41
C GLU A 23 -0.83 5.81 -10.27
N THR A 24 -1.82 6.65 -9.91
CA THR A 24 -3.24 6.29 -9.81
C THR A 24 -3.83 6.09 -11.21
N ASN A 25 -4.60 5.04 -11.40
CA ASN A 25 -5.31 4.78 -12.65
C ASN A 25 -6.62 5.60 -12.75
N ILE A 26 -7.23 5.60 -13.96
CA ILE A 26 -8.43 6.40 -14.24
C ILE A 26 -9.61 5.98 -13.37
N ASP A 27 -9.77 4.69 -13.08
CA ASP A 27 -10.90 4.17 -12.29
C ASP A 27 -10.84 4.69 -10.84
N GLU A 28 -9.65 4.65 -10.24
CA GLU A 28 -9.42 5.20 -8.90
C GLU A 28 -9.57 6.73 -8.87
N ALA A 29 -9.10 7.42 -9.91
CA ALA A 29 -9.25 8.87 -10.03
C ALA A 29 -10.73 9.27 -10.14
N THR A 30 -11.55 8.49 -10.86
CA THR A 30 -12.99 8.74 -10.98
C THR A 30 -13.74 8.49 -9.67
N ASP A 31 -13.30 7.53 -8.85
CA ASP A 31 -13.86 7.30 -7.51
C ASP A 31 -13.63 8.49 -6.55
N LEU A 32 -12.63 9.32 -6.82
CA LEU A 32 -12.35 10.53 -6.03
C LEU A 32 -13.07 11.80 -6.57
N PHE A 33 -13.70 11.71 -7.75
CA PHE A 33 -14.35 12.86 -8.34
C PHE A 33 -15.70 13.18 -7.67
N SER A 34 -15.97 14.48 -7.37
CA SER A 34 -17.21 14.91 -6.74
C SER A 34 -17.67 16.27 -7.24
N LEU A 35 -19.00 16.51 -7.20
CA LEU A 35 -19.58 17.82 -7.51
C LEU A 35 -19.03 18.92 -6.57
N ARG A 36 -18.79 18.60 -5.31
CA ARG A 36 -18.19 19.52 -4.33
C ARG A 36 -16.80 19.97 -4.74
N GLN A 37 -16.02 19.08 -5.33
CA GLN A 37 -14.69 19.39 -5.89
C GLN A 37 -14.80 20.39 -7.05
N VAL A 38 -15.81 20.26 -7.90
CA VAL A 38 -16.08 21.22 -8.98
C VAL A 38 -16.46 22.59 -8.41
N ILE A 39 -17.29 22.63 -7.36
CA ILE A 39 -17.64 23.87 -6.64
C ILE A 39 -16.39 24.55 -6.08
N TYR A 40 -15.51 23.80 -5.40
CA TYR A 40 -14.23 24.33 -4.92
C TYR A 40 -13.39 24.92 -6.06
N PHE A 41 -13.32 24.26 -7.19
CA PHE A 41 -12.56 24.72 -8.36
C PHE A 41 -13.14 26.03 -8.94
N ILE A 42 -14.46 26.12 -9.03
CA ILE A 42 -15.14 27.33 -9.53
C ILE A 42 -14.93 28.49 -8.57
N PHE A 43 -15.26 28.31 -7.30
CA PHE A 43 -15.28 29.44 -6.34
C PHE A 43 -13.89 29.86 -5.86
N LEU A 44 -12.95 28.94 -5.71
CA LEU A 44 -11.58 29.24 -5.24
C LEU A 44 -10.56 29.35 -6.37
N GLY A 45 -10.92 28.98 -7.60
CA GLY A 45 -10.06 29.03 -8.77
C GLY A 45 -10.57 29.99 -9.84
N LEU A 46 -11.65 29.59 -10.56
CA LEU A 46 -12.10 30.32 -11.73
C LEU A 46 -12.62 31.73 -11.43
N ILE A 47 -13.45 31.91 -10.39
CA ILE A 47 -14.00 33.20 -10.03
C ILE A 47 -12.91 34.18 -9.62
N PRO A 48 -11.99 33.86 -8.69
CA PRO A 48 -10.88 34.75 -8.35
C PRO A 48 -9.98 35.07 -9.55
N ALA A 49 -9.67 34.06 -10.38
CA ALA A 49 -8.88 34.28 -11.60
C ALA A 49 -9.57 35.24 -12.58
N TYR A 50 -10.87 35.10 -12.78
CA TYR A 50 -11.66 35.99 -13.60
C TYR A 50 -11.69 37.42 -13.05
N LEU A 51 -11.88 37.57 -11.71
CA LEU A 51 -11.86 38.89 -11.07
C LEU A 51 -10.51 39.57 -11.24
N VAL A 52 -9.40 38.85 -11.01
CA VAL A 52 -8.05 39.38 -11.22
C VAL A 52 -7.82 39.77 -12.70
N TYR A 53 -8.28 38.92 -13.64
CA TYR A 53 -8.18 39.21 -15.07
C TYR A 53 -8.96 40.49 -15.48
N LYS A 54 -10.09 40.79 -14.83
CA LYS A 54 -10.91 41.97 -15.09
C LYS A 54 -10.33 43.27 -14.49
N ILE A 55 -9.38 43.19 -13.55
CA ILE A 55 -8.76 44.40 -12.95
C ILE A 55 -7.91 45.07 -14.02
N PRO A 56 -8.21 46.32 -14.37
CA PRO A 56 -7.41 47.07 -15.34
C PRO A 56 -6.05 47.45 -14.72
N VAL A 57 -5.03 46.64 -14.93
CA VAL A 57 -3.68 46.92 -14.46
C VAL A 57 -2.97 47.76 -15.50
N LYS A 58 -2.56 48.98 -15.11
CA LYS A 58 -1.69 49.83 -15.92
C LYS A 58 -0.24 49.45 -15.67
N TYR A 59 0.44 48.98 -16.69
CA TYR A 59 1.84 48.63 -16.61
C TYR A 59 2.70 49.77 -17.12
N ASP A 60 3.82 50.08 -16.44
CA ASP A 60 4.89 50.89 -16.96
C ASP A 60 5.72 50.14 -18.01
N THR A 61 6.73 50.77 -18.53
CA THR A 61 7.68 50.04 -19.41
C THR A 61 8.28 48.82 -18.69
N PHE A 62 8.52 47.76 -19.42
CA PHE A 62 9.00 46.48 -18.83
C PHE A 62 10.17 46.67 -17.86
N LYS A 63 11.15 47.50 -18.21
CA LYS A 63 12.34 47.77 -17.38
C LYS A 63 11.98 48.43 -16.05
N ILE A 64 11.13 49.44 -16.08
CA ILE A 64 10.69 50.16 -14.85
C ILE A 64 9.89 49.21 -13.96
N GLU A 65 9.01 48.42 -14.55
CA GLU A 65 8.19 47.46 -13.84
C GLU A 65 9.06 46.37 -13.15
N GLN A 66 10.07 45.85 -13.82
CA GLN A 66 10.97 44.87 -13.21
C GLN A 66 11.78 45.47 -12.06
N ILE A 67 12.34 46.68 -12.25
CA ILE A 67 13.07 47.36 -11.17
C ILE A 67 12.17 47.59 -9.94
N ARG A 68 10.92 48.01 -10.16
CA ARG A 68 9.96 48.22 -9.10
C ARG A 68 9.62 46.92 -8.34
N LYS A 69 9.36 45.82 -9.06
CA LYS A 69 9.13 44.50 -8.47
C LYS A 69 10.32 44.02 -7.66
N VAL A 70 11.53 44.12 -8.19
CA VAL A 70 12.77 43.77 -7.48
C VAL A 70 12.92 44.60 -6.19
N LYS A 71 12.68 45.91 -6.24
CA LYS A 71 12.74 46.75 -5.04
C LYS A 71 11.77 46.32 -3.96
N TYR A 72 10.49 46.02 -4.33
CA TYR A 72 9.50 45.56 -3.35
C TYR A 72 9.84 44.16 -2.82
N LEU A 73 10.33 43.27 -3.63
CA LEU A 73 10.79 41.95 -3.18
C LEU A 73 11.97 42.05 -2.21
N LEU A 74 12.95 42.93 -2.48
CA LEU A 74 14.09 43.14 -1.60
C LEU A 74 13.64 43.80 -0.28
N LEU A 75 12.71 44.77 -0.35
CA LEU A 75 12.14 45.40 0.88
C LEU A 75 11.40 44.38 1.72
N LEU A 76 10.58 43.52 1.09
CA LEU A 76 9.86 42.44 1.78
C LEU A 76 10.82 41.44 2.41
N ALA A 77 11.84 41.02 1.66
CA ALA A 77 12.87 40.12 2.16
C ALA A 77 13.65 40.71 3.33
N MET A 78 13.96 41.99 3.27
CA MET A 78 14.61 42.73 4.37
C MET A 78 13.71 42.76 5.63
N ILE A 79 12.42 43.10 5.48
CA ILE A 79 11.46 43.12 6.60
C ILE A 79 11.34 41.72 7.22
N MET A 80 11.19 40.68 6.38
CA MET A 80 11.16 39.29 6.83
C MET A 80 12.44 38.90 7.56
N GLY A 81 13.60 39.24 7.01
CA GLY A 81 14.91 38.96 7.60
C GLY A 81 15.08 39.61 8.97
N VAL A 82 14.73 40.89 9.07
CA VAL A 82 14.73 41.63 10.36
C VAL A 82 13.77 40.98 11.36
N THR A 83 12.55 40.62 10.94
CA THR A 83 11.57 39.98 11.82
C THR A 83 12.09 38.62 12.33
N VAL A 84 12.63 37.80 11.42
CA VAL A 84 13.23 36.51 11.80
C VAL A 84 14.42 36.69 12.74
N PHE A 85 15.25 37.71 12.51
CA PHE A 85 16.41 38.02 13.37
C PHE A 85 15.98 38.41 14.78
N ILE A 86 15.01 39.33 14.90
CA ILE A 86 14.47 39.80 16.21
C ILE A 86 13.86 38.62 16.99
N PHE A 87 13.11 37.75 16.33
CA PHE A 87 12.40 36.64 16.95
C PHE A 87 13.08 35.29 16.72
N PHE A 88 14.37 35.26 16.47
CA PHE A 88 15.10 34.06 16.06
C PHE A 88 14.92 32.89 17.02
N LYS A 89 15.00 33.12 18.32
CA LYS A 89 14.82 32.07 19.33
C LYS A 89 13.42 31.46 19.28
N GLN A 90 12.39 32.31 19.17
CA GLN A 90 11.00 31.92 19.12
C GLN A 90 10.72 31.12 17.81
N TYR A 91 11.17 31.67 16.69
CA TYR A 91 11.03 30.96 15.37
C TYR A 91 11.76 29.63 15.36
N SER A 92 13.00 29.59 15.84
CA SER A 92 13.80 28.37 15.86
C SER A 92 13.15 27.28 16.75
N SER A 93 12.67 27.65 17.93
CA SER A 93 11.93 26.74 18.80
C SER A 93 10.63 26.29 18.15
N PHE A 94 9.81 27.23 17.68
CA PHE A 94 8.53 26.96 17.05
C PHE A 94 8.66 26.00 15.84
N VAL A 95 9.56 26.29 14.90
CA VAL A 95 9.75 25.46 13.71
C VAL A 95 10.27 24.06 14.08
N ARG A 96 11.09 23.96 15.13
CA ARG A 96 11.62 22.68 15.61
C ARG A 96 10.54 21.85 16.30
N GLU A 97 9.72 22.46 17.11
CA GLU A 97 8.67 21.77 17.88
C GLU A 97 7.43 21.47 17.04
N HIS A 98 7.13 22.34 16.05
CA HIS A 98 5.91 22.25 15.24
C HIS A 98 6.19 21.89 13.78
N LYS A 99 7.17 21.03 13.53
CA LYS A 99 7.50 20.54 12.18
C LYS A 99 6.29 20.09 11.35
N PRO A 100 5.25 19.47 11.94
CA PRO A 100 4.06 19.07 11.19
C PRO A 100 3.26 20.22 10.57
N LEU A 101 3.32 21.43 11.13
CA LEU A 101 2.55 22.58 10.60
C LEU A 101 2.95 22.96 9.18
N ARG A 102 4.20 22.73 8.76
CA ARG A 102 4.65 22.98 7.38
C ARG A 102 3.82 22.22 6.33
N TYR A 103 3.33 21.03 6.70
CA TYR A 103 2.52 20.20 5.82
C TYR A 103 1.13 20.79 5.54
N SER A 104 0.65 21.66 6.41
CA SER A 104 -0.64 22.34 6.27
C SER A 104 -0.53 23.70 5.56
N THR A 105 0.69 24.17 5.22
CA THR A 105 0.88 25.46 4.55
C THR A 105 0.53 25.36 3.06
N ASN A 106 -0.67 25.79 2.71
CA ASN A 106 -1.14 25.84 1.33
C ASN A 106 -1.09 27.29 0.81
N PRO A 107 -0.53 27.57 -0.39
CA PRO A 107 -0.11 26.62 -1.44
C PRO A 107 1.37 26.20 -1.39
N THR A 108 2.18 26.69 -0.47
CA THR A 108 3.65 26.57 -0.53
C THR A 108 4.12 25.12 -0.42
N TYR A 109 3.50 24.31 0.44
CA TYR A 109 3.99 22.94 0.66
C TYR A 109 3.72 22.02 -0.54
N TRP A 110 2.53 22.05 -1.14
CA TRP A 110 2.28 21.21 -2.32
C TRP A 110 3.12 21.63 -3.54
N ILE A 111 3.41 22.94 -3.70
CA ILE A 111 4.33 23.41 -4.77
C ILE A 111 5.72 22.83 -4.54
N TYR A 112 6.21 22.87 -3.30
CA TYR A 112 7.46 22.21 -2.93
C TYR A 112 7.43 20.71 -3.24
N SER A 113 6.34 20.02 -2.88
CA SER A 113 6.17 18.58 -3.10
C SER A 113 6.18 18.21 -4.58
N VAL A 114 5.51 19.00 -5.42
CA VAL A 114 5.58 18.84 -6.89
C VAL A 114 7.00 19.06 -7.40
N GLY A 115 7.68 20.12 -6.93
CA GLY A 115 9.08 20.37 -7.28
C GLY A 115 10.00 19.23 -6.84
N ALA A 116 9.80 18.68 -5.65
CA ALA A 116 10.55 17.53 -5.15
C ALA A 116 10.32 16.27 -6.02
N TYR A 117 9.05 16.00 -6.38
CA TYR A 117 8.70 14.89 -7.28
C TYR A 117 9.32 15.04 -8.66
N ILE A 118 9.21 16.23 -9.27
CA ILE A 118 9.81 16.52 -10.58
C ILE A 118 11.33 16.35 -10.50
N ASN A 119 11.98 16.92 -9.49
CA ASN A 119 13.41 16.77 -9.29
C ASN A 119 13.80 15.30 -9.14
N ALA A 120 13.11 14.54 -8.30
CA ALA A 120 13.35 13.11 -8.12
C ALA A 120 13.18 12.32 -9.44
N THR A 121 12.21 12.71 -10.27
CA THR A 121 11.95 12.06 -11.57
C THR A 121 13.01 12.44 -12.61
N LEU A 122 13.34 13.73 -12.73
CA LEU A 122 14.34 14.22 -13.70
C LEU A 122 15.77 13.79 -13.37
N THR A 123 16.10 13.70 -12.08
CA THR A 123 17.42 13.26 -11.61
C THR A 123 17.55 11.75 -11.47
N ALA A 124 16.49 11.01 -11.72
CA ALA A 124 16.48 9.55 -11.56
C ALA A 124 17.50 8.83 -12.45
N GLY A 125 17.88 9.44 -13.59
CA GLY A 125 18.78 8.82 -14.56
C GLY A 125 18.19 7.54 -15.19
N PRO A 126 18.89 6.88 -16.10
CA PRO A 126 18.50 5.57 -16.59
C PRO A 126 18.52 4.57 -15.42
N VAL A 127 17.48 3.74 -15.35
CA VAL A 127 17.37 2.73 -14.29
C VAL A 127 18.44 1.67 -14.53
N THR A 128 19.46 1.65 -13.67
CA THR A 128 20.45 0.57 -13.65
C THR A 128 20.13 -0.31 -12.45
N ILE A 129 19.61 -1.51 -12.73
CA ILE A 129 19.23 -2.45 -11.68
C ILE A 129 20.46 -2.98 -10.99
N LYS A 130 20.57 -2.73 -9.70
CA LYS A 130 21.60 -3.32 -8.84
C LYS A 130 21.24 -4.80 -8.61
N PRO A 131 22.11 -5.75 -9.03
CA PRO A 131 21.87 -7.15 -8.80
C PRO A 131 21.93 -7.48 -7.30
N LEU A 132 21.11 -8.47 -6.88
CA LEU A 132 21.01 -8.91 -5.49
C LEU A 132 20.83 -10.43 -5.43
N GLY A 133 21.51 -11.09 -4.47
CA GLY A 133 21.33 -12.52 -4.23
C GLY A 133 21.64 -13.43 -5.43
N ARG A 134 22.65 -13.09 -6.23
CA ARG A 134 23.06 -13.91 -7.40
C ARG A 134 23.67 -15.26 -7.02
N ASP A 135 24.06 -15.41 -5.76
CA ASP A 135 24.55 -16.62 -5.12
C ASP A 135 23.41 -17.55 -4.66
N ALA A 136 22.16 -17.14 -4.80
CA ALA A 136 20.99 -17.82 -4.27
C ALA A 136 20.84 -19.26 -4.82
N LYS A 137 20.64 -20.22 -3.90
CA LYS A 137 20.43 -21.65 -4.20
C LYS A 137 19.33 -22.19 -3.30
N VAL A 138 18.46 -23.02 -3.85
CA VAL A 138 17.46 -23.77 -3.08
C VAL A 138 18.13 -25.01 -2.50
N VAL A 139 18.01 -25.18 -1.19
CA VAL A 139 18.47 -26.39 -0.49
C VAL A 139 17.26 -27.27 -0.19
N LYS A 140 17.06 -28.30 -1.03
CA LYS A 140 15.94 -29.22 -0.88
C LYS A 140 16.38 -30.56 -0.32
N ASP A 141 15.57 -31.12 0.57
CA ASP A 141 15.58 -32.57 0.80
C ASP A 141 15.06 -33.27 -0.48
N LYS A 142 15.78 -34.29 -0.94
CA LYS A 142 15.45 -35.04 -2.15
C LYS A 142 14.06 -35.70 -2.12
N ASN A 143 13.54 -35.94 -0.91
CA ASN A 143 12.24 -36.57 -0.67
C ASN A 143 11.14 -35.59 -0.32
N ALA A 144 11.45 -34.29 -0.24
CA ALA A 144 10.45 -33.29 0.11
C ALA A 144 9.46 -33.06 -1.06
N LEU A 145 8.18 -32.93 -0.70
CA LEU A 145 7.16 -32.50 -1.66
C LEU A 145 7.48 -31.08 -2.15
N PRO A 146 7.16 -30.75 -3.41
CA PRO A 146 7.28 -29.39 -3.90
C PRO A 146 6.40 -28.44 -3.10
N LYS A 147 6.81 -27.18 -3.01
CA LYS A 147 6.11 -26.14 -2.26
C LYS A 147 5.16 -25.36 -3.17
N VAL A 148 3.97 -25.04 -2.68
CA VAL A 148 3.06 -24.06 -3.29
C VAL A 148 2.73 -23.01 -2.25
N VAL A 149 3.22 -21.79 -2.46
CA VAL A 149 2.95 -20.66 -1.58
C VAL A 149 2.14 -19.61 -2.35
N ILE A 150 0.99 -19.22 -1.81
CA ILE A 150 0.22 -18.08 -2.30
C ILE A 150 0.40 -16.95 -1.30
N LEU A 151 1.09 -15.88 -1.73
CA LEU A 151 1.18 -14.63 -0.99
C LEU A 151 0.06 -13.70 -1.46
N VAL A 152 -0.86 -13.38 -0.57
CA VAL A 152 -1.89 -12.38 -0.83
C VAL A 152 -1.44 -11.05 -0.24
N VAL A 153 -1.15 -10.10 -1.10
CA VAL A 153 -0.94 -8.69 -0.72
C VAL A 153 -2.31 -8.05 -0.61
N GLY A 154 -2.75 -7.84 0.65
CA GLY A 154 -4.01 -7.17 0.95
C GLY A 154 -3.89 -5.66 0.72
N GLU A 155 -5.01 -5.02 0.44
CA GLU A 155 -5.11 -3.57 0.21
C GLU A 155 -5.91 -2.90 1.31
N ALA A 156 -5.32 -1.88 1.95
CA ALA A 156 -5.97 -0.97 2.90
C ALA A 156 -6.71 -1.66 4.06
N ALA A 157 -6.24 -2.84 4.51
CA ALA A 157 -6.88 -3.61 5.56
C ALA A 157 -6.31 -3.27 6.95
N ARG A 158 -7.20 -3.04 7.92
CA ARG A 158 -6.85 -2.72 9.32
C ARG A 158 -6.86 -3.97 10.18
N ALA A 159 -5.85 -4.17 11.00
CA ALA A 159 -5.78 -5.30 11.94
C ALA A 159 -6.97 -5.34 12.92
N ASP A 160 -7.39 -4.17 13.42
CA ASP A 160 -8.47 -4.01 14.40
C ASP A 160 -9.90 -4.18 13.84
N HIS A 161 -10.04 -4.51 12.55
CA HIS A 161 -11.32 -4.85 11.91
C HIS A 161 -11.45 -6.35 11.55
N PHE A 162 -10.49 -7.18 11.98
CA PHE A 162 -10.56 -8.64 11.79
C PHE A 162 -11.02 -9.33 13.10
N SER A 163 -12.02 -10.21 13.01
CA SER A 163 -12.63 -10.88 14.20
C SER A 163 -11.59 -11.66 15.00
N PHE A 164 -10.65 -12.33 14.33
CA PHE A 164 -9.60 -13.10 15.01
C PHE A 164 -8.57 -12.22 15.75
N ASN A 165 -8.55 -10.90 15.51
CA ASN A 165 -7.79 -9.92 16.28
C ASN A 165 -8.63 -9.27 17.41
N GLY A 166 -9.80 -9.82 17.72
CA GLY A 166 -10.65 -9.34 18.79
C GLY A 166 -11.65 -8.26 18.38
N TYR A 167 -11.87 -8.02 17.07
CA TYR A 167 -12.92 -7.13 16.62
C TYR A 167 -14.30 -7.66 16.99
N LYS A 168 -15.17 -6.80 17.52
CA LYS A 168 -16.49 -7.20 18.07
C LYS A 168 -17.48 -7.69 17.01
N ARG A 169 -17.31 -7.25 15.74
CA ARG A 169 -18.16 -7.67 14.63
C ARG A 169 -17.55 -8.91 13.97
N GLU A 170 -18.40 -9.80 13.54
CA GLU A 170 -18.02 -11.03 12.86
C GLU A 170 -17.69 -10.74 11.38
N THR A 171 -16.49 -10.23 11.13
CA THR A 171 -15.99 -9.84 9.80
C THR A 171 -15.16 -10.93 9.11
N THR A 172 -14.68 -11.92 9.86
CA THR A 172 -13.85 -13.01 9.33
C THR A 172 -14.36 -14.41 9.73
N PRO A 173 -15.67 -14.72 9.52
CA PRO A 173 -16.28 -15.97 10.00
C PRO A 173 -15.75 -17.23 9.32
N GLN A 174 -15.21 -17.13 8.09
CA GLN A 174 -14.68 -18.28 7.39
C GLN A 174 -13.24 -18.59 7.84
N LEU A 175 -12.40 -17.57 7.97
CA LEU A 175 -11.02 -17.72 8.47
C LEU A 175 -10.98 -18.17 9.93
N MET A 176 -11.98 -17.82 10.75
CA MET A 176 -12.11 -18.32 12.13
C MET A 176 -12.31 -19.85 12.21
N LYS A 177 -12.64 -20.52 11.11
CA LYS A 177 -12.77 -21.98 11.01
C LYS A 177 -11.50 -22.66 10.50
N GLU A 178 -10.53 -21.87 10.06
CA GLU A 178 -9.27 -22.36 9.53
C GLU A 178 -8.18 -22.30 10.60
N ASP A 179 -7.26 -23.25 10.56
CA ASP A 179 -6.09 -23.27 11.46
C ASP A 179 -5.02 -22.30 10.95
N ILE A 180 -5.23 -21.01 11.25
CA ILE A 180 -4.34 -19.92 10.86
C ILE A 180 -3.37 -19.57 12.00
N LEU A 181 -2.12 -19.33 11.66
CA LEU A 181 -1.14 -18.70 12.54
C LEU A 181 -1.26 -17.19 12.41
N ASN A 182 -1.93 -16.55 13.36
CA ASN A 182 -2.24 -15.13 13.34
C ASN A 182 -1.17 -14.28 14.04
N PHE A 183 -0.62 -13.30 13.36
CA PHE A 183 0.34 -12.32 13.91
C PHE A 183 -0.40 -11.04 14.27
N SER A 184 -0.64 -10.82 15.55
CA SER A 184 -1.48 -9.72 16.03
C SER A 184 -0.81 -8.35 16.06
N ASN A 185 0.50 -8.27 15.87
CA ASN A 185 1.31 -7.06 16.10
C ASN A 185 2.22 -6.75 14.90
N VAL A 186 1.62 -6.51 13.73
CA VAL A 186 2.35 -6.28 12.47
C VAL A 186 2.16 -4.86 11.94
N TYR A 187 3.23 -4.24 11.47
CA TYR A 187 3.22 -2.85 10.98
C TYR A 187 3.69 -2.72 9.55
N SER A 188 3.00 -1.89 8.79
CA SER A 188 3.37 -1.58 7.42
C SER A 188 4.64 -0.73 7.32
N CYS A 189 5.31 -0.82 6.20
CA CYS A 189 6.45 0.03 5.87
C CYS A 189 6.02 1.47 5.53
N GLY A 190 4.90 1.61 4.84
CA GLY A 190 4.33 2.87 4.41
C GLY A 190 2.86 3.00 4.80
N THR A 191 2.25 4.08 4.35
CA THR A 191 0.83 4.41 4.54
C THR A 191 0.08 4.47 3.21
N SER A 192 0.71 4.05 2.13
CA SER A 192 0.14 3.98 0.79
C SER A 192 0.77 2.86 -0.01
N THR A 193 0.05 2.31 -0.97
CA THR A 193 0.47 1.22 -1.85
C THR A 193 1.78 1.52 -2.57
N ALA A 194 1.93 2.76 -3.08
CA ALA A 194 3.13 3.21 -3.80
C ALA A 194 4.42 3.15 -2.95
N VAL A 195 4.32 3.19 -1.63
CA VAL A 195 5.46 3.06 -0.70
C VAL A 195 5.54 1.64 -0.13
N SER A 196 4.40 1.12 0.35
CA SER A 196 4.37 -0.14 1.09
C SER A 196 4.70 -1.35 0.24
N VAL A 197 4.12 -1.47 -0.96
CA VAL A 197 4.31 -2.66 -1.81
C VAL A 197 5.78 -2.80 -2.23
N PRO A 198 6.47 -1.80 -2.81
CA PRO A 198 7.89 -1.98 -3.12
C PRO A 198 8.77 -2.16 -1.88
N CYS A 199 8.37 -1.61 -0.73
CA CYS A 199 9.13 -1.78 0.51
C CYS A 199 9.03 -3.21 1.04
N MET A 200 7.85 -3.83 1.06
CA MET A 200 7.66 -5.17 1.64
C MET A 200 8.38 -6.28 0.85
N PHE A 201 8.70 -6.06 -0.42
CA PHE A 201 9.49 -6.99 -1.23
C PHE A 201 10.98 -6.64 -1.29
N SER A 202 11.37 -5.50 -0.72
CA SER A 202 12.73 -4.97 -0.76
C SER A 202 13.65 -5.64 0.27
N TYR A 203 14.94 -5.74 -0.09
CA TYR A 203 16.02 -6.06 0.84
C TYR A 203 16.24 -4.97 1.91
N TYR A 204 15.92 -3.71 1.56
CA TYR A 204 16.09 -2.59 2.49
C TYR A 204 14.98 -2.57 3.52
N ASN A 205 15.35 -2.52 4.80
CA ASN A 205 14.40 -2.27 5.88
C ASN A 205 13.77 -0.88 5.72
N LYS A 206 12.62 -0.68 6.33
CA LYS A 206 11.88 0.59 6.31
C LYS A 206 12.75 1.82 6.62
N SER A 207 13.69 1.74 7.57
CA SER A 207 14.60 2.84 7.94
C SER A 207 15.52 3.28 6.79
N ASP A 208 15.89 2.34 5.91
CA ASP A 208 16.84 2.52 4.82
C ASP A 208 16.19 2.56 3.46
N PHE A 209 14.92 2.19 3.39
CA PHE A 209 14.14 2.16 2.15
C PHE A 209 13.93 3.58 1.60
N SER A 210 14.06 3.69 0.29
CA SER A 210 13.52 4.80 -0.50
C SER A 210 12.95 4.25 -1.81
N TYR A 211 12.01 4.96 -2.42
CA TYR A 211 11.43 4.56 -3.70
C TYR A 211 12.51 4.28 -4.75
N LYS A 212 13.55 5.14 -4.82
CA LYS A 212 14.69 4.95 -5.74
C LYS A 212 15.44 3.65 -5.44
N LYS A 213 15.75 3.36 -4.19
CA LYS A 213 16.43 2.12 -3.80
C LYS A 213 15.60 0.88 -4.16
N GLY A 214 14.29 0.90 -3.87
CA GLY A 214 13.39 -0.22 -4.23
C GLY A 214 13.31 -0.45 -5.72
N ARG A 215 13.21 0.63 -6.53
CA ARG A 215 13.15 0.56 -7.98
C ARG A 215 14.47 0.11 -8.63
N ASP A 216 15.58 0.63 -8.15
CA ASP A 216 16.91 0.46 -8.74
C ASP A 216 17.67 -0.77 -8.20
N THR A 217 17.01 -1.63 -7.40
CA THR A 217 17.62 -2.85 -6.83
C THR A 217 16.69 -4.04 -7.11
N GLU A 218 17.25 -5.21 -7.36
CA GLU A 218 16.50 -6.46 -7.40
C GLU A 218 15.81 -6.71 -6.05
N ASN A 219 14.65 -7.37 -6.07
CA ASN A 219 13.85 -7.67 -4.89
C ASN A 219 13.79 -9.20 -4.64
N VAL A 220 13.06 -9.63 -3.63
CA VAL A 220 12.99 -11.06 -3.27
C VAL A 220 12.46 -11.94 -4.41
N LEU A 221 11.55 -11.43 -5.26
CA LEU A 221 11.04 -12.22 -6.40
C LEU A 221 12.15 -12.49 -7.43
N ASP A 222 13.01 -11.52 -7.67
CA ASP A 222 14.18 -11.70 -8.56
C ASP A 222 15.11 -12.77 -8.02
N ILE A 223 15.41 -12.73 -6.71
CA ILE A 223 16.29 -13.71 -6.06
C ILE A 223 15.70 -15.12 -6.16
N LEU A 224 14.42 -15.27 -5.85
CA LEU A 224 13.73 -16.57 -5.98
C LEU A 224 13.76 -17.07 -7.43
N GLN A 225 13.59 -16.18 -8.42
CA GLN A 225 13.64 -16.52 -9.83
C GLN A 225 15.05 -16.94 -10.29
N HIS A 226 16.12 -16.36 -9.73
CA HIS A 226 17.51 -16.71 -10.08
C HIS A 226 17.84 -18.16 -9.77
N THR A 227 17.17 -18.78 -8.80
CA THR A 227 17.37 -20.18 -8.45
C THR A 227 16.97 -21.16 -9.56
N ASN A 228 16.08 -20.76 -10.47
CA ASN A 228 15.44 -21.59 -11.50
C ASN A 228 14.60 -22.77 -10.98
N ASP A 229 14.56 -22.98 -9.65
CA ASP A 229 13.79 -24.03 -8.97
C ASP A 229 12.39 -23.60 -8.57
N ILE A 230 12.12 -22.29 -8.62
CA ILE A 230 10.87 -21.69 -8.16
C ILE A 230 10.19 -20.99 -9.35
N SER A 231 8.94 -21.38 -9.63
CA SER A 231 8.09 -20.70 -10.61
C SER A 231 7.32 -19.60 -9.93
N ILE A 232 7.40 -18.38 -10.49
CA ILE A 232 6.76 -17.19 -9.91
C ILE A 232 5.65 -16.71 -10.83
N LEU A 233 4.54 -16.24 -10.26
CA LEU A 233 3.46 -15.57 -10.97
C LEU A 233 2.91 -14.44 -10.11
N TRP A 234 2.88 -13.22 -10.64
CA TRP A 234 2.14 -12.10 -10.06
C TRP A 234 0.80 -11.93 -10.77
N LYS A 235 -0.28 -11.89 -9.99
CA LYS A 235 -1.63 -11.56 -10.47
C LYS A 235 -2.08 -10.25 -9.84
N GLU A 236 -2.46 -9.31 -10.68
CA GLU A 236 -2.77 -7.93 -10.32
C GLU A 236 -4.27 -7.64 -10.47
N ASN A 237 -4.93 -7.27 -9.38
CA ASN A 237 -6.31 -6.76 -9.40
C ASN A 237 -6.44 -5.36 -8.76
N ASN A 238 -5.32 -4.73 -8.43
CA ASN A 238 -5.23 -3.37 -7.90
C ASN A 238 -4.87 -2.38 -9.04
N SER A 239 -3.91 -1.51 -8.83
CA SER A 239 -3.47 -0.55 -9.85
C SER A 239 -2.30 -1.09 -10.67
N ASP A 240 -1.23 -1.49 -10.02
CA ASP A 240 -0.08 -2.19 -10.58
C ASP A 240 0.83 -2.73 -9.44
N SER A 241 1.89 -3.47 -9.77
CA SER A 241 2.86 -4.03 -8.81
C SER A 241 3.83 -2.98 -8.21
N LYS A 242 3.70 -1.72 -8.52
CA LYS A 242 4.62 -0.63 -8.11
C LYS A 242 6.09 -0.99 -8.37
N ALA A 243 6.36 -1.48 -9.57
CA ALA A 243 7.66 -1.92 -10.07
C ALA A 243 8.23 -3.21 -9.41
N VAL A 244 7.51 -3.89 -8.54
CA VAL A 244 7.97 -5.14 -7.90
C VAL A 244 8.05 -6.29 -8.89
N ALA A 245 7.03 -6.47 -9.73
CA ALA A 245 6.91 -7.60 -10.64
C ALA A 245 7.42 -7.35 -12.07
N LEU A 246 8.30 -6.35 -12.27
CA LEU A 246 8.80 -5.99 -13.63
C LEU A 246 9.60 -7.11 -14.32
N ARG A 247 10.17 -8.03 -13.55
CA ARG A 247 11.10 -9.06 -14.04
C ARG A 247 10.60 -10.49 -13.82
N VAL A 248 9.35 -10.63 -13.37
CA VAL A 248 8.67 -11.92 -13.17
C VAL A 248 7.39 -11.99 -14.01
N PRO A 249 6.86 -13.19 -14.31
CA PRO A 249 5.59 -13.35 -15.00
C PRO A 249 4.46 -12.58 -14.30
N PHE A 250 3.79 -11.73 -15.06
CA PHE A 250 2.76 -10.81 -14.59
C PHE A 250 1.46 -10.99 -15.38
N LYS A 251 0.30 -11.00 -14.68
CA LYS A 251 -1.02 -11.03 -15.29
C LYS A 251 -1.93 -9.99 -14.62
N TYR A 252 -2.56 -9.16 -15.44
CA TYR A 252 -3.50 -8.14 -14.99
C TYR A 252 -4.93 -8.68 -14.99
N TYR A 253 -5.59 -8.63 -13.85
CA TYR A 253 -6.94 -9.17 -13.63
C TYR A 253 -8.01 -8.09 -13.38
N LYS A 254 -7.65 -6.81 -13.38
CA LYS A 254 -8.59 -5.69 -13.23
C LYS A 254 -9.28 -5.37 -14.58
N ASN A 255 -9.75 -6.40 -15.27
CA ASN A 255 -10.56 -6.30 -16.48
C ASN A 255 -11.35 -7.61 -16.70
N ASP A 256 -12.45 -7.53 -17.45
CA ASP A 256 -13.38 -8.64 -17.71
C ASP A 256 -12.82 -9.71 -18.67
N PHE A 257 -11.78 -9.40 -19.41
CA PHE A 257 -11.15 -10.40 -20.28
C PHE A 257 -10.50 -11.54 -19.47
N TYR A 258 -9.78 -11.20 -18.41
CA TYR A 258 -9.12 -12.17 -17.52
C TYR A 258 -9.94 -12.49 -16.28
N ASN A 259 -10.60 -11.48 -15.69
CA ASN A 259 -11.36 -11.62 -14.45
C ASN A 259 -12.85 -11.82 -14.76
N LYS A 260 -13.33 -13.06 -14.62
CA LYS A 260 -14.74 -13.40 -14.85
C LYS A 260 -15.68 -12.98 -13.70
N ALA A 261 -15.16 -12.40 -12.65
CA ALA A 261 -15.94 -11.84 -11.53
C ALA A 261 -16.07 -10.30 -11.63
N CYS A 262 -15.94 -9.73 -12.82
CA CYS A 262 -16.28 -8.32 -13.08
C CYS A 262 -17.79 -8.15 -13.22
N ILE A 263 -18.36 -7.28 -12.38
CA ILE A 263 -19.80 -6.95 -12.37
C ILE A 263 -19.92 -5.43 -12.21
N GLU A 264 -20.71 -4.79 -13.07
CA GLU A 264 -20.95 -3.34 -13.03
C GLU A 264 -19.67 -2.49 -13.08
N GLY A 265 -18.71 -2.92 -13.89
CA GLY A 265 -17.41 -2.25 -14.05
C GLY A 265 -16.40 -2.52 -12.92
N GLU A 266 -16.77 -3.28 -11.91
CA GLU A 266 -15.89 -3.63 -10.79
C GLU A 266 -15.43 -5.09 -10.85
N CYS A 267 -14.12 -5.30 -10.95
CA CYS A 267 -13.51 -6.62 -11.01
C CYS A 267 -13.15 -7.11 -9.60
N ARG A 268 -13.79 -8.18 -9.16
CA ARG A 268 -13.62 -8.72 -7.79
C ARG A 268 -12.40 -9.62 -7.69
N ASP A 269 -11.73 -9.61 -6.55
CA ASP A 269 -10.51 -10.38 -6.27
C ASP A 269 -10.67 -11.88 -6.48
N ILE A 270 -11.87 -12.41 -6.26
CA ILE A 270 -12.17 -13.84 -6.45
C ILE A 270 -11.87 -14.34 -7.87
N GLY A 271 -11.92 -13.48 -8.88
CA GLY A 271 -11.59 -13.81 -10.25
C GLY A 271 -10.12 -14.18 -10.47
N MET A 272 -9.22 -13.76 -9.59
CA MET A 272 -7.80 -14.14 -9.65
C MET A 272 -7.56 -15.64 -9.41
N LEU A 273 -8.51 -16.35 -8.82
CA LEU A 273 -8.37 -17.78 -8.48
C LEU A 273 -8.66 -18.73 -9.66
N GLY A 274 -9.34 -18.24 -10.71
CA GLY A 274 -9.98 -19.07 -11.73
C GLY A 274 -9.07 -20.01 -12.52
N ASP A 275 -7.78 -19.70 -12.70
CA ASP A 275 -6.82 -20.48 -13.49
C ASP A 275 -5.61 -20.97 -12.66
N LEU A 276 -5.65 -20.81 -11.33
CA LEU A 276 -4.52 -21.15 -10.45
C LEU A 276 -4.28 -22.66 -10.36
N ASP A 277 -5.35 -23.47 -10.32
CA ASP A 277 -5.25 -24.92 -10.28
C ASP A 277 -4.48 -25.47 -11.50
N GLU A 278 -4.82 -24.99 -12.70
CA GLU A 278 -4.12 -25.37 -13.92
C GLU A 278 -2.67 -24.86 -13.94
N TYR A 279 -2.45 -23.64 -13.48
CA TYR A 279 -1.13 -23.05 -13.42
C TYR A 279 -0.20 -23.89 -12.53
N ILE A 280 -0.64 -24.21 -11.30
CA ILE A 280 0.14 -25.01 -10.34
C ILE A 280 0.45 -26.40 -10.95
N LYS A 281 -0.54 -27.08 -11.51
CA LYS A 281 -0.36 -28.41 -12.13
C LYS A 281 0.62 -28.42 -13.30
N LYS A 282 0.77 -27.29 -14.00
CA LYS A 282 1.74 -27.16 -15.10
C LYS A 282 3.19 -27.03 -14.62
N GLN A 283 3.44 -26.66 -13.37
CA GLN A 283 4.79 -26.40 -12.82
C GLN A 283 5.46 -27.68 -12.28
N LYS A 284 5.37 -28.78 -13.01
CA LYS A 284 5.84 -30.11 -12.58
C LYS A 284 7.21 -30.09 -11.90
N GLY A 285 7.24 -30.48 -10.63
CA GLY A 285 8.48 -30.66 -9.85
C GLY A 285 9.17 -29.37 -9.36
N LYS A 286 8.66 -28.20 -9.73
CA LYS A 286 9.15 -26.92 -9.22
C LYS A 286 8.33 -26.47 -8.01
N ASP A 287 8.96 -25.70 -7.15
CA ASP A 287 8.23 -24.90 -6.17
C ASP A 287 7.51 -23.74 -6.85
N VAL A 288 6.43 -23.29 -6.28
CA VAL A 288 5.56 -22.25 -6.87
C VAL A 288 5.31 -21.14 -5.86
N LEU A 289 5.60 -19.91 -6.26
CA LEU A 289 5.15 -18.70 -5.57
C LEU A 289 4.16 -17.95 -6.46
N ILE A 290 2.94 -17.77 -5.95
CA ILE A 290 1.94 -16.92 -6.60
C ILE A 290 1.69 -15.72 -5.70
N VAL A 291 1.82 -14.52 -6.24
CA VAL A 291 1.46 -13.28 -5.56
C VAL A 291 0.11 -12.80 -6.11
N LEU A 292 -0.86 -12.60 -5.21
CA LEU A 292 -2.18 -12.07 -5.53
C LEU A 292 -2.30 -10.67 -4.92
N HIS A 293 -2.25 -9.63 -5.75
CA HIS A 293 -2.40 -8.26 -5.29
C HIS A 293 -3.86 -7.82 -5.40
N GLN A 294 -4.52 -7.68 -4.24
CA GLN A 294 -5.94 -7.42 -4.14
C GLN A 294 -6.31 -5.96 -4.43
N MET A 295 -7.55 -5.75 -4.93
CA MET A 295 -8.27 -4.50 -4.75
C MET A 295 -8.75 -4.34 -3.30
N GLY A 296 -9.03 -5.41 -2.61
CA GLY A 296 -9.28 -5.49 -1.17
C GLY A 296 -10.27 -4.45 -0.64
N ASN A 297 -9.79 -3.65 0.30
CA ASN A 297 -10.57 -2.62 0.99
C ASN A 297 -10.31 -1.19 0.48
N HIS A 298 -9.84 -1.05 -0.77
CA HIS A 298 -9.49 0.25 -1.35
C HIS A 298 -10.68 1.22 -1.34
N GLY A 299 -10.49 2.38 -0.68
CA GLY A 299 -11.47 3.47 -0.60
C GLY A 299 -11.36 4.50 -1.71
N PRO A 300 -12.24 5.50 -1.74
CA PRO A 300 -13.35 5.73 -0.79
C PRO A 300 -14.60 4.89 -1.03
N ALA A 301 -14.75 4.26 -2.19
CA ALA A 301 -15.96 3.55 -2.62
C ALA A 301 -16.04 2.11 -2.08
N TYR A 302 -15.97 1.92 -0.75
CA TYR A 302 -15.97 0.59 -0.12
C TYR A 302 -17.13 -0.29 -0.54
N TYR A 303 -18.33 0.31 -0.77
CA TYR A 303 -19.55 -0.41 -1.19
C TYR A 303 -19.39 -1.12 -2.54
N LYS A 304 -18.41 -0.75 -3.35
CA LYS A 304 -18.09 -1.40 -4.62
C LYS A 304 -17.20 -2.64 -4.44
N ARG A 305 -16.53 -2.83 -3.31
CA ARG A 305 -15.52 -3.88 -3.10
C ARG A 305 -16.12 -5.26 -2.82
N TYR A 306 -17.43 -5.35 -2.56
CA TYR A 306 -18.15 -6.59 -2.30
C TYR A 306 -19.43 -6.69 -3.13
N THR A 307 -20.00 -7.89 -3.21
CA THR A 307 -21.30 -8.11 -3.86
C THR A 307 -22.44 -7.97 -2.84
N LYS A 308 -23.67 -7.77 -3.32
CA LYS A 308 -24.86 -7.63 -2.45
C LYS A 308 -25.03 -8.77 -1.44
N ALA A 309 -24.58 -9.99 -1.77
CA ALA A 309 -24.60 -11.13 -0.87
C ALA A 309 -23.75 -10.94 0.40
N PHE A 310 -22.77 -10.02 0.37
CA PHE A 310 -21.88 -9.70 1.48
C PHE A 310 -22.25 -8.39 2.20
N GLU A 311 -23.35 -7.72 1.83
CA GLU A 311 -23.87 -6.53 2.52
C GLU A 311 -24.59 -6.92 3.82
N LYS A 312 -23.83 -7.43 4.81
CA LYS A 312 -24.33 -7.90 6.10
C LYS A 312 -24.56 -6.74 7.09
N PHE A 313 -23.62 -5.81 7.14
CA PHE A 313 -23.68 -4.64 8.03
C PHE A 313 -24.35 -3.48 7.30
N THR A 314 -25.44 -2.96 7.85
CA THR A 314 -26.28 -1.91 7.24
C THR A 314 -26.73 -0.88 8.28
N PRO A 315 -27.06 0.38 7.88
CA PRO A 315 -26.99 0.96 6.52
C PRO A 315 -25.56 1.15 6.05
N VAL A 316 -25.31 1.24 4.72
CA VAL A 316 -24.00 1.43 4.13
C VAL A 316 -23.85 2.77 3.42
N CYS A 317 -22.68 3.35 3.47
CA CYS A 317 -22.29 4.49 2.66
C CYS A 317 -22.18 4.06 1.18
N LYS A 318 -23.12 4.51 0.34
CA LYS A 318 -23.19 4.20 -1.11
C LYS A 318 -22.69 5.33 -2.00
N THR A 319 -21.73 6.09 -1.49
CA THR A 319 -21.07 7.17 -2.23
C THR A 319 -19.58 7.16 -1.94
N ASN A 320 -18.80 7.76 -2.84
CA ASN A 320 -17.39 8.03 -2.65
C ASN A 320 -17.12 9.31 -1.83
N GLN A 321 -18.16 10.07 -1.51
CA GLN A 321 -18.09 11.28 -0.67
C GLN A 321 -18.30 10.88 0.79
N LEU A 322 -17.24 10.42 1.45
CA LEU A 322 -17.32 9.87 2.80
C LEU A 322 -17.87 10.88 3.83
N GLU A 323 -17.63 12.16 3.62
CA GLU A 323 -18.16 13.23 4.46
C GLU A 323 -19.69 13.41 4.40
N ALA A 324 -20.34 12.83 3.39
CA ALA A 324 -21.80 12.82 3.26
C ALA A 324 -22.45 11.66 4.03
N CYS A 325 -21.64 10.74 4.56
CA CYS A 325 -22.08 9.57 5.30
C CYS A 325 -21.77 9.68 6.79
N THR A 326 -22.53 8.99 7.61
CA THR A 326 -22.19 8.80 9.03
C THR A 326 -20.99 7.86 9.15
N ARG A 327 -20.25 7.95 10.26
CA ARG A 327 -19.14 7.02 10.55
C ARG A 327 -19.58 5.56 10.60
N GLU A 328 -20.83 5.31 11.01
CA GLU A 328 -21.38 3.98 11.05
C GLU A 328 -21.60 3.42 9.64
N GLU A 329 -22.19 4.19 8.74
CA GLU A 329 -22.37 3.79 7.33
C GLU A 329 -21.04 3.49 6.63
N ILE A 330 -20.02 4.33 6.87
CA ILE A 330 -18.65 4.10 6.35
C ILE A 330 -18.07 2.81 6.89
N ARG A 331 -18.15 2.60 8.22
CA ARG A 331 -17.67 1.40 8.88
C ARG A 331 -18.42 0.16 8.40
N ASN A 332 -19.73 0.23 8.20
CA ASN A 332 -20.53 -0.87 7.68
C ASN A 332 -20.09 -1.28 6.28
N ALA A 333 -19.88 -0.31 5.39
CA ALA A 333 -19.38 -0.57 4.05
C ALA A 333 -17.97 -1.19 4.07
N TYR A 334 -17.08 -0.68 4.92
CA TYR A 334 -15.74 -1.21 5.10
C TYR A 334 -15.72 -2.62 5.69
N ASP A 335 -16.53 -2.90 6.72
CA ASP A 335 -16.64 -4.22 7.34
C ASP A 335 -17.23 -5.27 6.38
N ASN A 336 -18.14 -4.87 5.50
CA ASN A 336 -18.62 -5.73 4.41
C ASN A 336 -17.53 -6.05 3.41
N ALA A 337 -16.61 -5.11 3.13
CA ALA A 337 -15.45 -5.37 2.27
C ALA A 337 -14.46 -6.32 2.95
N ILE A 338 -14.22 -6.22 4.27
CA ILE A 338 -13.46 -7.22 5.03
C ILE A 338 -14.12 -8.59 4.97
N LEU A 339 -15.45 -8.66 5.11
CA LEU A 339 -16.20 -9.91 5.01
C LEU A 339 -16.06 -10.57 3.62
N TYR A 340 -15.95 -9.76 2.57
CA TYR A 340 -15.67 -10.26 1.23
C TYR A 340 -14.21 -10.72 1.07
N THR A 341 -13.26 -10.01 1.67
CA THR A 341 -11.85 -10.43 1.77
C THR A 341 -11.72 -11.76 2.51
N ASP A 342 -12.45 -11.97 3.62
CA ASP A 342 -12.53 -13.25 4.32
C ASP A 342 -12.94 -14.40 3.40
N ASN A 343 -14.00 -14.19 2.60
CA ASN A 343 -14.44 -15.18 1.61
C ASN A 343 -13.37 -15.48 0.56
N PHE A 344 -12.70 -14.46 0.04
CA PHE A 344 -11.62 -14.64 -0.93
C PHE A 344 -10.46 -15.46 -0.36
N LEU A 345 -10.02 -15.13 0.85
CA LEU A 345 -8.92 -15.83 1.53
C LEU A 345 -9.29 -17.27 1.88
N ALA A 346 -10.50 -17.51 2.37
CA ALA A 346 -10.99 -18.87 2.62
C ALA A 346 -11.07 -19.72 1.33
N LYS A 347 -11.47 -19.13 0.20
CA LYS A 347 -11.46 -19.79 -1.10
C LYS A 347 -10.03 -20.08 -1.60
N THR A 348 -9.08 -19.20 -1.30
CA THR A 348 -7.65 -19.44 -1.59
C THR A 348 -7.13 -20.64 -0.78
N ILE A 349 -7.46 -20.71 0.53
CA ILE A 349 -7.13 -21.87 1.36
C ILE A 349 -7.78 -23.15 0.81
N GLN A 350 -9.06 -23.08 0.43
CA GLN A 350 -9.79 -24.22 -0.14
C GLN A 350 -9.11 -24.74 -1.42
N LEU A 351 -8.63 -23.83 -2.29
CA LEU A 351 -7.85 -24.20 -3.48
C LEU A 351 -6.56 -24.92 -3.09
N LEU A 352 -5.81 -24.41 -2.11
CA LEU A 352 -4.56 -25.01 -1.64
C LEU A 352 -4.78 -26.38 -0.99
N LYS A 353 -5.90 -26.59 -0.26
CA LYS A 353 -6.28 -27.91 0.28
C LYS A 353 -6.44 -28.97 -0.83
N GLY A 354 -6.75 -28.58 -2.06
CA GLY A 354 -6.76 -29.47 -3.22
C GLY A 354 -5.39 -30.10 -3.56
N PHE A 355 -4.31 -29.52 -3.06
CA PHE A 355 -2.93 -29.97 -3.27
C PHE A 355 -2.31 -30.67 -2.07
N ASP A 356 -3.06 -30.94 -1.00
CA ASP A 356 -2.54 -31.49 0.26
C ASP A 356 -1.76 -32.79 0.11
N LYS A 357 -2.13 -33.65 -0.87
CA LYS A 357 -1.44 -34.93 -1.10
C LYS A 357 -0.14 -34.81 -1.90
N THR A 358 0.07 -33.70 -2.57
CA THR A 358 1.12 -33.56 -3.59
C THR A 358 2.07 -32.42 -3.33
N HIS A 359 1.73 -31.48 -2.44
CA HIS A 359 2.53 -30.29 -2.17
C HIS A 359 2.54 -29.94 -0.68
N GLN A 360 3.60 -29.27 -0.28
CA GLN A 360 3.62 -28.45 0.93
C GLN A 360 2.96 -27.11 0.56
N SER A 361 1.75 -26.86 1.10
CA SER A 361 0.94 -25.73 0.70
C SER A 361 0.83 -24.68 1.82
N ALA A 362 1.03 -23.40 1.49
CA ALA A 362 0.84 -22.29 2.41
C ALA A 362 0.17 -21.10 1.73
N MET A 363 -0.64 -20.36 2.50
CA MET A 363 -1.12 -19.03 2.15
C MET A 363 -0.61 -18.03 3.19
N ILE A 364 0.04 -16.98 2.71
CA ILE A 364 0.43 -15.82 3.52
C ILE A 364 -0.50 -14.68 3.15
N TYR A 365 -1.09 -14.04 4.14
CA TYR A 365 -1.81 -12.79 3.96
C TYR A 365 -1.10 -11.69 4.73
N MET A 366 -0.87 -10.55 4.08
CA MET A 366 -0.34 -9.35 4.70
C MET A 366 -0.86 -8.13 3.94
N SER A 367 -1.53 -7.21 4.65
CA SER A 367 -1.98 -5.97 4.03
C SER A 367 -0.80 -5.03 3.79
N ASP A 368 -0.88 -4.23 2.74
CA ASP A 368 0.13 -3.22 2.42
C ASP A 368 0.10 -2.03 3.39
N HIS A 369 -1.07 -1.55 3.78
CA HIS A 369 -1.32 -0.55 4.82
C HIS A 369 -2.73 -0.69 5.38
N GLY A 370 -3.04 0.12 6.38
CA GLY A 370 -4.39 0.24 6.91
C GLY A 370 -5.14 1.46 6.37
N GLN A 371 -6.26 1.83 7.03
CA GLN A 371 -7.19 2.83 6.51
C GLN A 371 -7.88 3.61 7.64
N SER A 372 -7.94 4.94 7.54
CA SER A 372 -8.75 5.77 8.42
C SER A 372 -10.19 5.88 7.91
N LEU A 373 -11.17 5.75 8.82
CA LEU A 373 -12.60 5.71 8.52
C LEU A 373 -13.36 6.90 9.14
N GLY A 374 -12.68 8.04 9.30
CA GLY A 374 -13.25 9.26 9.87
C GLY A 374 -12.90 9.50 11.33
N GLU A 375 -11.98 8.72 11.93
CA GLU A 375 -11.48 8.97 13.28
C GLU A 375 -10.78 10.33 13.34
N LYS A 376 -11.22 11.19 14.25
CA LYS A 376 -10.74 12.58 14.38
C LYS A 376 -10.86 13.39 13.07
N GLY A 377 -11.80 13.03 12.20
CA GLY A 377 -11.99 13.65 10.89
C GLY A 377 -11.03 13.16 9.81
N ILE A 378 -10.12 12.23 10.11
CA ILE A 378 -9.16 11.69 9.14
C ILE A 378 -9.82 10.55 8.36
N TYR A 379 -9.72 10.60 7.04
CA TYR A 379 -10.22 9.58 6.11
C TYR A 379 -9.09 9.05 5.23
N LEU A 380 -9.29 7.84 4.68
CA LEU A 380 -8.38 7.20 3.75
C LEU A 380 -6.99 6.91 4.39
N HIS A 381 -5.93 7.01 3.61
CA HIS A 381 -4.56 6.66 3.95
C HIS A 381 -3.57 7.70 3.38
N GLY A 382 -2.26 7.45 3.47
CA GLY A 382 -1.24 8.30 2.83
C GLY A 382 -0.76 9.47 3.70
N LEU A 383 -1.06 9.48 5.01
CA LEU A 383 -0.40 10.44 5.90
C LEU A 383 1.09 10.12 6.04
N PRO A 384 1.95 11.14 6.18
CA PRO A 384 3.34 10.89 6.52
C PRO A 384 3.45 9.95 7.71
N TYR A 385 4.28 8.92 7.63
CA TYR A 385 4.29 7.80 8.58
C TYR A 385 4.37 8.22 10.04
N PHE A 386 5.17 9.26 10.35
CA PHE A 386 5.34 9.76 11.73
C PHE A 386 4.10 10.48 12.28
N MET A 387 3.12 10.83 11.43
CA MET A 387 1.84 11.42 11.80
C MET A 387 0.68 10.43 11.67
N ALA A 388 0.91 9.31 11.02
CA ALA A 388 -0.12 8.35 10.70
C ALA A 388 -0.70 7.69 11.96
N PRO A 389 -2.03 7.62 12.09
CA PRO A 389 -2.66 6.89 13.18
C PRO A 389 -2.44 5.37 13.01
N GLN A 390 -2.57 4.62 14.11
CA GLN A 390 -2.48 3.16 14.10
C GLN A 390 -3.37 2.53 13.02
N ALA A 391 -4.54 3.11 12.78
CA ALA A 391 -5.47 2.69 11.74
C ALA A 391 -4.85 2.60 10.33
N GLN A 392 -3.81 3.37 10.03
CA GLN A 392 -3.13 3.37 8.72
C GLN A 392 -1.88 2.49 8.67
N ILE A 393 -1.34 2.07 9.82
CA ILE A 393 -0.03 1.39 9.89
C ILE A 393 -0.07 0.02 10.57
N HIS A 394 -1.06 -0.27 11.41
CA HIS A 394 -1.24 -1.57 12.05
C HIS A 394 -2.10 -2.46 11.16
N ILE A 395 -1.49 -3.48 10.58
CA ILE A 395 -2.05 -4.30 9.51
C ILE A 395 -2.31 -5.74 9.97
N PRO A 396 -3.31 -6.42 9.42
CA PRO A 396 -3.49 -7.85 9.63
C PRO A 396 -2.44 -8.64 8.84
N ALA A 397 -1.87 -9.66 9.49
CA ALA A 397 -1.01 -10.63 8.85
C ALA A 397 -1.23 -11.99 9.47
N PHE A 398 -1.34 -13.01 8.65
CA PHE A 398 -1.46 -14.40 9.11
C PHE A 398 -1.00 -15.39 8.05
N ILE A 399 -0.78 -16.62 8.46
CA ILE A 399 -0.36 -17.70 7.58
C ILE A 399 -1.25 -18.92 7.84
N TRP A 400 -1.73 -19.52 6.78
CA TRP A 400 -2.29 -20.86 6.77
C TRP A 400 -1.30 -21.83 6.11
N MET A 401 -1.14 -23.02 6.69
CA MET A 401 -0.26 -24.07 6.17
C MET A 401 -0.95 -25.42 6.28
N ASN A 402 -0.71 -26.29 5.29
CA ASN A 402 -1.13 -27.69 5.43
C ASN A 402 -0.18 -28.48 6.35
N GLU A 403 -0.59 -29.68 6.77
CA GLU A 403 0.19 -30.51 7.70
C GLU A 403 1.58 -30.89 7.17
N HIS A 404 1.77 -31.03 5.87
CA HIS A 404 3.07 -31.31 5.28
C HIS A 404 4.02 -30.11 5.46
N PHE A 405 3.52 -28.90 5.30
CA PHE A 405 4.32 -27.68 5.50
C PHE A 405 4.66 -27.45 6.98
N LYS A 406 3.67 -27.61 7.86
CA LYS A 406 3.85 -27.44 9.33
C LYS A 406 4.94 -28.34 9.89
N ARG A 407 5.06 -29.58 9.40
CA ARG A 407 6.11 -30.53 9.85
C ARG A 407 7.53 -30.10 9.52
N THR A 408 7.71 -29.18 8.56
CA THR A 408 9.03 -28.66 8.18
C THR A 408 9.45 -27.44 9.01
N LEU A 409 8.54 -26.93 9.83
CA LEU A 409 8.74 -25.73 10.65
C LEU A 409 8.42 -26.03 12.12
N ASP A 410 9.17 -25.46 13.04
CA ASP A 410 8.86 -25.55 14.47
C ASP A 410 7.87 -24.44 14.86
N ILE A 411 6.61 -24.59 14.41
CA ILE A 411 5.57 -23.57 14.56
C ILE A 411 5.28 -23.24 16.03
N ASN A 412 5.53 -24.14 16.97
CA ASN A 412 5.28 -23.94 18.40
C ASN A 412 6.26 -22.94 19.05
N LYS A 413 7.39 -22.68 18.40
CA LYS A 413 8.39 -21.70 18.86
C LYS A 413 8.17 -20.30 18.29
N ILE A 414 7.18 -20.11 17.41
CA ILE A 414 6.93 -18.84 16.78
C ILE A 414 6.13 -17.96 17.74
N ASP A 415 6.70 -16.82 18.14
CA ASP A 415 5.99 -15.81 18.93
C ASP A 415 5.11 -14.94 18.02
N THR A 416 3.83 -15.26 17.95
CA THR A 416 2.85 -14.53 17.13
C THR A 416 2.45 -13.17 17.71
N SER A 417 2.83 -12.87 18.95
CA SER A 417 2.58 -11.59 19.63
C SER A 417 3.74 -10.59 19.47
N LYS A 418 4.91 -11.08 19.07
CA LYS A 418 6.07 -10.25 18.80
C LYS A 418 5.77 -9.18 17.76
N LYS A 419 6.43 -8.04 17.87
CA LYS A 419 6.31 -6.98 16.86
C LYS A 419 7.03 -7.39 15.58
N TYR A 420 6.27 -7.47 14.48
CA TYR A 420 6.76 -7.69 13.13
C TYR A 420 6.43 -6.50 12.22
N SER A 421 7.00 -6.48 11.03
CA SER A 421 6.75 -5.48 10.01
C SER A 421 6.91 -6.06 8.62
N HIS A 422 6.68 -5.26 7.60
CA HIS A 422 7.01 -5.61 6.21
C HIS A 422 8.48 -6.01 6.02
N ASP A 423 9.39 -5.51 6.86
CA ASP A 423 10.83 -5.85 6.80
C ASP A 423 11.09 -7.36 6.97
N ASN A 424 10.14 -8.08 7.56
CA ASN A 424 10.25 -9.53 7.76
C ASN A 424 9.93 -10.34 6.48
N LEU A 425 9.08 -9.81 5.58
CA LEU A 425 8.54 -10.59 4.46
C LEU A 425 9.63 -11.08 3.50
N PHE A 426 10.61 -10.23 3.16
CA PHE A 426 11.71 -10.57 2.27
C PHE A 426 12.46 -11.83 2.75
N HIS A 427 12.87 -11.83 4.02
CA HIS A 427 13.65 -12.92 4.60
C HIS A 427 12.78 -14.17 4.88
N THR A 428 11.52 -13.94 5.25
CA THR A 428 10.56 -15.04 5.45
C THR A 428 10.29 -15.81 4.15
N LEU A 429 10.16 -15.12 3.02
CA LEU A 429 10.01 -15.81 1.72
C LEU A 429 11.25 -16.61 1.35
N LEU A 430 12.46 -16.09 1.58
CA LEU A 430 13.70 -16.84 1.34
C LEU A 430 13.75 -18.10 2.21
N GLY A 431 13.44 -17.98 3.51
CA GLY A 431 13.42 -19.11 4.44
C GLY A 431 12.39 -20.16 4.09
N LEU A 432 11.15 -19.76 3.76
CA LEU A 432 10.07 -20.68 3.36
C LEU A 432 10.43 -21.52 2.14
N PHE A 433 11.16 -20.94 1.18
CA PHE A 433 11.63 -21.67 0.01
C PHE A 433 13.01 -22.32 0.22
N SER A 434 13.53 -22.29 1.44
CA SER A 434 14.85 -22.85 1.78
C SER A 434 15.98 -22.32 0.90
N VAL A 435 15.93 -21.03 0.59
CA VAL A 435 16.94 -20.34 -0.23
C VAL A 435 18.09 -19.90 0.63
N GLN A 436 19.30 -20.37 0.34
CA GLN A 436 20.54 -19.90 0.91
C GLN A 436 21.15 -18.83 0.01
N THR A 437 21.50 -17.68 0.59
CA THR A 437 22.16 -16.55 -0.06
C THR A 437 22.77 -15.63 0.98
N GLU A 438 23.84 -14.91 0.63
CA GLU A 438 24.51 -13.94 1.51
C GLU A 438 23.59 -12.80 1.97
N VAL A 439 22.50 -12.52 1.23
CA VAL A 439 21.55 -11.46 1.59
C VAL A 439 20.44 -11.93 2.55
N TYR A 440 20.39 -13.21 2.89
CA TYR A 440 19.44 -13.73 3.87
C TYR A 440 19.85 -13.37 5.29
N ASN A 441 18.92 -12.75 6.02
CA ASN A 441 19.09 -12.48 7.45
C ASN A 441 18.12 -13.36 8.26
N PRO A 442 18.59 -14.37 8.97
CA PRO A 442 17.75 -15.28 9.75
C PRO A 442 17.00 -14.59 10.90
N GLU A 443 17.49 -13.45 11.41
CA GLU A 443 16.81 -12.70 12.49
C GLU A 443 15.51 -12.05 12.05
N LEU A 444 15.38 -11.76 10.75
CA LEU A 444 14.19 -11.16 10.13
C LEU A 444 13.24 -12.21 9.54
N ASP A 445 13.65 -13.47 9.44
CA ASP A 445 12.76 -14.56 9.06
C ASP A 445 11.84 -14.93 10.23
N ILE A 446 10.53 -14.84 10.01
CA ILE A 446 9.50 -15.13 11.03
C ILE A 446 9.57 -16.60 11.46
N PHE A 447 9.93 -17.50 10.54
CA PHE A 447 9.98 -18.96 10.79
C PHE A 447 11.33 -19.48 11.23
N ASN A 448 12.36 -18.64 11.26
CA ASN A 448 13.63 -19.08 11.82
C ASN A 448 13.54 -19.15 13.34
N THR A 449 13.34 -20.35 13.84
CA THR A 449 13.26 -20.64 15.29
C THR A 449 14.61 -21.06 15.87
N GLN A 450 15.69 -21.04 15.10
CA GLN A 450 17.05 -21.31 15.56
C GLN A 450 17.62 -20.09 16.31
N LYS A 451 16.92 -19.63 17.33
CA LYS A 451 17.48 -18.73 18.33
C LYS A 451 17.72 -19.55 19.58
N ASP A 452 19.02 -19.97 19.74
CA ASP A 452 19.71 -20.51 20.92
C ASP A 452 19.16 -21.77 21.59
#